data_b5cc96c2399fe7910cf847cd9c73ec53
#
_entry.id   b5cc96c2399fe7910cf847cd9c73ec53
#
_cell.length_a   1.000
_cell.length_b   1.000
_cell.length_c   1.000
_cell.angle_alpha   90.00
_cell.angle_beta   90.00
_cell.angle_gamma   90.00
#
_symmetry.space_group_name_H-M   'P 1'
#
loop_
_entity.id
_entity.type
_entity.pdbx_description
1 polymer ?
#
loop_
_entity_poly.entity_id
_entity_poly.type
_entity_poly.pdbx_seq_one_letter_code
_entity_poly.pdbx_strand_id
1 'polypeptide(L)'
;MRNKVPLLLSSLSLVGLFLAHPVSAAPYPLGTMTCDDIGAFASEAMRWRKEEMITYEDAMSRLDERTFADPVEKKNLSIVVDYVFGNYGRNWNVESAGNVFRSDCEKGRDDPME
;
A
#
# COMPACT_ATOMS: atom_id res chain seq x y z
N MET A 1 -28.93 -21.62 -35.48
CA MET A 1 -28.45 -21.07 -35.14
C MET A 1 -28.21 -20.52 -34.69
N ARG A 2 -28.20 -20.56 -34.78
CA ARG A 2 -27.84 -19.90 -34.31
C ARG A 2 -27.32 -19.42 -33.75
N ASN A 3 -27.45 -19.76 -33.88
CA ASN A 3 -26.85 -19.17 -33.30
C ASN A 3 -26.39 -18.96 -32.71
N LYS A 4 -26.23 -19.22 -32.63
CA LYS A 4 -25.66 -18.86 -31.96
C LYS A 4 -24.92 -18.66 -31.27
N VAL A 5 -25.17 -19.18 -31.54
CA VAL A 5 -24.32 -18.87 -30.86
C VAL A 5 -23.70 -18.54 -30.20
N PRO A 6 -23.77 -18.73 -30.47
CA PRO A 6 -23.09 -18.26 -29.78
C PRO A 6 -22.65 -17.94 -28.95
N LEU A 7 -22.88 -18.10 -29.02
CA LEU A 7 -22.33 -17.56 -28.25
C LEU A 7 -21.69 -17.50 -27.51
N LEU A 8 -21.83 -17.83 -27.69
CA LEU A 8 -21.11 -17.54 -26.94
C LEU A 8 -20.38 -17.27 -26.43
N LEU A 9 -20.52 -17.49 -26.57
CA LEU A 9 -19.69 -17.02 -26.03
C LEU A 9 -19.13 -16.61 -25.41
N SER A 10 -19.36 -16.83 -25.48
CA SER A 10 -18.66 -16.21 -24.90
C SER A 10 -18.26 -16.01 -24.02
N SER A 11 -18.41 -16.29 -24.03
CA SER A 11 -17.79 -15.88 -23.23
C SER A 11 -17.19 -15.82 -22.54
N LEU A 12 -17.21 -16.11 -22.62
CA LEU A 12 -16.36 -15.76 -21.96
C LEU A 12 -15.74 -15.35 -21.58
N SER A 13 -15.99 -15.49 -21.83
CA SER A 13 -15.15 -14.81 -21.46
C SER A 13 -15.02 -14.37 -20.64
N LEU A 14 -15.33 -14.56 -20.45
CA LEU A 14 -14.90 -13.93 -19.64
C LEU A 14 -14.25 -13.97 -18.98
N VAL A 15 -14.26 -14.48 -19.08
CA VAL A 15 -13.31 -14.27 -18.49
C VAL A 15 -12.58 -13.88 -18.09
N GLY A 16 -12.56 -13.99 -18.25
CA GLY A 16 -11.63 -13.42 -17.99
C GLY A 16 -11.27 -12.87 -17.45
N LEU A 17 -11.49 -12.90 -17.37
CA LEU A 17 -11.00 -12.16 -16.85
C LEU A 17 -10.73 -11.94 -15.92
N PHE A 18 -10.86 -12.22 -15.71
CA PHE A 18 -10.34 -11.80 -14.85
C PHE A 18 -9.64 -12.02 -14.28
N LEU A 19 -9.68 -12.49 -14.45
CA LEU A 19 -8.82 -12.54 -13.97
C LEU A 19 -8.18 -12.31 -13.47
N ALA A 20 -8.21 -12.48 -13.59
CA ALA A 20 -7.39 -12.15 -13.25
C ALA A 20 -6.84 -11.70 -12.65
N HIS A 21 -6.86 -11.64 -12.50
CA HIS A 21 -6.19 -11.02 -12.00
C HIS A 21 -5.67 -10.78 -11.09
N PRO A 22 -5.49 -11.03 -11.08
CA PRO A 22 -4.88 -10.82 -10.31
C PRO A 22 -4.39 -10.46 -9.60
N VAL A 23 -4.68 -10.84 -10.04
CA VAL A 23 -4.42 -10.29 -9.32
C VAL A 23 -3.64 -9.68 -8.30
N SER A 24 -3.71 -9.31 -7.85
CA SER A 24 -2.89 -8.53 -6.96
C SER A 24 -2.05 -9.37 -6.04
N ALA A 25 -0.78 -9.16 -6.08
CA ALA A 25 0.15 -9.92 -5.27
C ALA A 25 0.54 -9.20 -3.99
N ALA A 26 0.00 -8.01 -3.76
CA ALA A 26 0.32 -7.28 -2.54
C ALA A 26 -0.14 -8.07 -1.32
N PRO A 27 0.64 -8.08 -0.23
CA PRO A 27 0.23 -8.80 0.97
C PRO A 27 -0.99 -8.16 1.62
N TYR A 28 -1.35 -6.97 1.22
CA TYR A 28 -2.52 -6.26 1.74
C TYR A 28 -3.05 -5.34 0.64
N PRO A 29 -4.35 -5.04 0.68
CA PRO A 29 -4.90 -4.09 -0.29
C PRO A 29 -4.30 -2.71 -0.10
N LEU A 30 -4.10 -2.00 -1.18
CA LEU A 30 -3.52 -0.65 -1.15
C LEU A 30 -4.56 0.45 -1.36
N GLY A 31 -5.80 0.10 -1.68
CA GLY A 31 -6.78 1.12 -2.04
C GLY A 31 -6.35 1.81 -3.32
N THR A 32 -6.32 3.12 -3.32
CA THR A 32 -5.86 3.90 -4.48
C THR A 32 -4.37 4.22 -4.42
N MET A 33 -3.67 3.76 -3.37
CA MET A 33 -2.27 4.08 -3.17
C MET A 33 -1.37 3.15 -3.98
N THR A 34 -0.19 3.66 -4.30
CA THR A 34 0.84 2.86 -4.95
C THR A 34 1.97 2.60 -3.97
N CYS A 35 2.89 1.71 -4.35
CA CYS A 35 4.08 1.47 -3.51
C CYS A 35 4.93 2.74 -3.40
N ASP A 36 4.95 3.57 -4.44
CA ASP A 36 5.65 4.86 -4.34
C ASP A 36 4.99 5.76 -3.31
N ASP A 37 3.67 5.74 -3.22
CA ASP A 37 2.96 6.53 -2.20
C ASP A 37 3.31 6.06 -0.80
N ILE A 38 3.38 4.75 -0.61
CA ILE A 38 3.76 4.18 0.68
C ILE A 38 5.16 4.64 1.07
N GLY A 39 6.11 4.55 0.13
CA GLY A 39 7.48 4.99 0.39
C GLY A 39 7.55 6.48 0.67
N ALA A 40 6.83 7.30 -0.10
CA ALA A 40 6.83 8.74 0.12
C ALA A 40 6.28 9.08 1.51
N PHE A 41 5.24 8.37 1.94
CA PHE A 41 4.71 8.61 3.27
C PHE A 41 5.69 8.19 4.36
N ALA A 42 6.42 7.09 4.16
CA ALA A 42 7.40 6.65 5.13
C ALA A 42 8.49 7.71 5.30
N SER A 43 8.93 8.32 4.21
CA SER A 43 9.90 9.42 4.28
C SER A 43 9.31 10.61 5.03
N GLU A 44 8.05 10.94 4.77
CA GLU A 44 7.40 12.04 5.48
C GLU A 44 7.31 11.76 6.97
N ALA A 45 6.91 10.55 7.34
CA ALA A 45 6.80 10.18 8.75
C ALA A 45 8.19 10.22 9.43
N MET A 46 9.23 9.86 8.69
CA MET A 46 10.56 9.92 9.26
C MET A 46 11.02 11.37 9.48
N ARG A 47 10.62 12.29 8.58
CA ARG A 47 10.88 13.71 8.82
C ARG A 47 10.17 14.18 10.10
N TRP A 48 8.95 13.74 10.30
CA TRP A 48 8.23 14.08 11.53
C TRP A 48 9.03 13.66 12.74
N ARG A 49 9.55 12.44 12.72
CA ARG A 49 10.29 11.92 13.85
C ARG A 49 11.63 12.59 14.03
N LYS A 50 12.41 12.72 12.96
CA LYS A 50 13.81 13.12 13.08
C LYS A 50 14.04 14.61 12.91
N GLU A 51 13.23 15.28 12.13
CA GLU A 51 13.42 16.70 11.86
C GLU A 51 12.45 17.56 12.66
N GLU A 52 11.20 17.16 12.78
CA GLU A 52 10.23 17.92 13.55
C GLU A 52 10.16 17.47 15.00
N MET A 53 10.70 16.31 15.32
CA MET A 53 10.78 15.80 16.69
C MET A 53 9.42 15.64 17.33
N ILE A 54 8.38 15.35 16.56
CA ILE A 54 7.05 15.13 17.12
C ILE A 54 6.95 13.71 17.68
N THR A 55 5.96 13.49 18.52
CA THR A 55 5.76 12.19 19.14
C THR A 55 4.98 11.28 18.23
N TYR A 56 4.95 9.99 18.59
CA TYR A 56 4.11 9.01 17.90
C TYR A 56 2.65 9.46 17.92
N GLU A 57 2.17 9.94 19.08
CA GLU A 57 0.78 10.37 19.21
C GLU A 57 0.47 11.55 18.29
N ASP A 58 1.41 12.48 18.16
CA ASP A 58 1.23 13.60 17.25
C ASP A 58 1.18 13.12 15.81
N ALA A 59 2.02 12.15 15.45
CA ALA A 59 2.03 11.60 14.10
C ALA A 59 0.69 10.93 13.80
N MET A 60 0.17 10.15 14.74
CA MET A 60 -1.13 9.49 14.55
C MET A 60 -2.25 10.52 14.45
N SER A 61 -2.18 11.61 15.20
CA SER A 61 -3.16 12.68 15.08
C SER A 61 -3.15 13.31 13.70
N ARG A 62 -1.95 13.53 13.15
CA ARG A 62 -1.86 14.06 11.79
C ARG A 62 -2.50 13.12 10.79
N LEU A 63 -2.30 11.82 10.99
CA LEU A 63 -2.91 10.83 10.11
C LEU A 63 -4.43 10.85 10.24
N ASP A 64 -4.93 10.97 11.46
CA ASP A 64 -6.37 11.00 11.71
C ASP A 64 -7.05 12.18 11.03
N GLU A 65 -6.31 13.26 10.77
CA GLU A 65 -6.88 14.45 10.14
C GLU A 65 -6.96 14.33 8.63
N ARG A 66 -6.37 13.30 8.04
CA ARG A 66 -6.39 13.12 6.60
C ARG A 66 -7.68 12.46 6.15
N THR A 67 -8.07 12.77 4.92
CA THR A 67 -9.20 12.14 4.26
C THR A 67 -8.69 11.05 3.33
N PHE A 68 -9.30 9.88 3.40
CA PHE A 68 -8.87 8.74 2.59
C PHE A 68 -10.00 8.27 1.69
N ALA A 69 -9.64 7.89 0.46
CA ALA A 69 -10.61 7.32 -0.47
C ALA A 69 -11.09 5.95 0.00
N ASP A 70 -10.24 5.21 0.70
CA ASP A 70 -10.52 3.86 1.16
C ASP A 70 -9.97 3.72 2.58
N PRO A 71 -10.77 3.21 3.53
CA PRO A 71 -10.29 3.05 4.92
C PRO A 71 -9.03 2.22 5.04
N VAL A 72 -8.76 1.30 4.08
CA VAL A 72 -7.56 0.48 4.13
C VAL A 72 -6.31 1.34 4.02
N GLU A 73 -6.41 2.49 3.38
CA GLU A 73 -5.26 3.38 3.22
C GLU A 73 -4.80 3.93 4.55
N LYS A 74 -5.75 4.33 5.38
CA LYS A 74 -5.40 4.82 6.71
C LYS A 74 -4.74 3.72 7.54
N LYS A 75 -5.26 2.51 7.44
CA LYS A 75 -4.69 1.39 8.16
C LYS A 75 -3.24 1.14 7.73
N ASN A 76 -3.00 1.15 6.43
CA ASN A 76 -1.65 0.94 5.91
C ASN A 76 -0.70 2.01 6.39
N LEU A 77 -1.12 3.26 6.34
CA LEU A 77 -0.25 4.35 6.77
C LEU A 77 -0.02 4.33 8.28
N SER A 78 -1.00 3.86 9.07
CA SER A 78 -0.77 3.73 10.51
C SER A 78 0.28 2.68 10.81
N ILE A 79 0.35 1.62 10.01
CA ILE A 79 1.39 0.62 10.15
C ILE A 79 2.76 1.23 9.85
N VAL A 80 2.84 2.07 8.82
CA VAL A 80 4.09 2.76 8.53
C VAL A 80 4.53 3.63 9.70
N VAL A 81 3.59 4.36 10.31
CA VAL A 81 3.91 5.20 11.47
C VAL A 81 4.42 4.33 12.62
N ASP A 82 3.77 3.18 12.84
CA ASP A 82 4.21 2.28 13.92
C ASP A 82 5.67 1.88 13.75
N TYR A 83 6.08 1.51 12.54
CA TYR A 83 7.44 1.11 12.28
C TYR A 83 8.41 2.28 12.35
N VAL A 84 8.05 3.40 11.74
CA VAL A 84 8.94 4.56 11.69
C VAL A 84 9.22 5.10 13.10
N PHE A 85 8.20 5.12 13.96
CA PHE A 85 8.36 5.64 15.31
C PHE A 85 8.77 4.56 16.31
N GLY A 86 8.87 3.31 15.86
CA GLY A 86 9.30 2.22 16.72
C GLY A 86 10.81 2.00 16.65
N ASN A 87 11.21 0.80 17.09
CA ASN A 87 12.63 0.47 17.15
C ASN A 87 13.30 0.43 15.78
N TYR A 88 12.57 -0.02 14.76
CA TYR A 88 13.15 -0.08 13.42
C TYR A 88 13.55 1.28 12.90
N GLY A 89 12.70 2.28 13.14
CA GLY A 89 12.95 3.61 12.62
C GLY A 89 14.15 4.31 13.24
N ARG A 90 14.65 3.78 14.34
CA ARG A 90 15.80 4.38 14.99
C ARG A 90 17.00 4.44 14.07
N ASN A 91 17.17 3.45 13.24
CA ASN A 91 18.35 3.31 12.39
C ASN A 91 18.11 3.80 10.96
N TRP A 92 16.93 4.30 10.67
CA TRP A 92 16.61 4.81 9.34
C TRP A 92 16.73 6.31 9.29
N ASN A 93 17.02 6.84 8.10
CA ASN A 93 16.88 8.26 7.83
C ASN A 93 15.71 8.45 6.88
N VAL A 94 15.48 9.70 6.47
CA VAL A 94 14.34 10.03 5.63
C VAL A 94 14.35 9.22 4.33
N GLU A 95 15.50 9.14 3.69
CA GLU A 95 15.61 8.44 2.42
C GLU A 95 15.49 6.93 2.59
N SER A 96 16.19 6.36 3.58
CA SER A 96 16.18 4.91 3.75
C SER A 96 14.81 4.40 4.19
N ALA A 97 14.09 5.17 5.00
CA ALA A 97 12.73 4.78 5.38
C ALA A 97 11.85 4.64 4.15
N GLY A 98 11.90 5.61 3.25
CA GLY A 98 11.13 5.54 2.02
C GLY A 98 11.50 4.35 1.16
N ASN A 99 12.80 4.11 1.04
CA ASN A 99 13.28 2.99 0.22
C ASN A 99 12.86 1.65 0.78
N VAL A 100 12.93 1.48 2.10
CA VAL A 100 12.54 0.23 2.74
C VAL A 100 11.06 -0.07 2.49
N PHE A 101 10.21 0.90 2.72
CA PHE A 101 8.76 0.67 2.58
C PHE A 101 8.35 0.50 1.13
N ARG A 102 8.94 1.27 0.22
CA ARG A 102 8.63 1.08 -1.19
C ARG A 102 9.06 -0.31 -1.65
N SER A 103 10.27 -0.70 -1.28
CA SER A 103 10.83 -1.99 -1.68
C SER A 103 10.01 -3.15 -1.13
N ASP A 104 9.64 -3.09 0.16
CA ASP A 104 8.81 -4.13 0.75
C ASP A 104 7.46 -4.22 0.09
N CYS A 105 6.86 -3.08 -0.23
CA CYS A 105 5.57 -3.05 -0.90
C CYS A 105 5.67 -3.71 -2.27
N GLU A 106 6.70 -3.35 -3.05
CA GLU A 106 6.90 -3.92 -4.38
C GLU A 106 7.18 -5.41 -4.31
N LYS A 107 7.97 -5.81 -3.33
CA LYS A 107 8.30 -7.21 -3.15
C LYS A 107 7.07 -8.03 -2.79
N GLY A 108 6.19 -7.49 -1.96
CA GLY A 108 4.96 -8.16 -1.62
C GLY A 108 4.03 -8.33 -2.81
N ARG A 109 4.09 -7.40 -3.76
CA ARG A 109 3.29 -7.54 -4.98
C ARG A 109 3.86 -8.59 -5.91
N ASP A 110 5.19 -8.73 -5.92
CA ASP A 110 5.85 -9.69 -6.82
C ASP A 110 5.91 -11.08 -6.21
N ASP A 111 5.94 -11.16 -4.89
CA ASP A 111 6.02 -12.40 -4.13
C ASP A 111 4.73 -12.59 -3.35
N PRO A 112 3.77 -13.34 -3.87
CA PRO A 112 2.53 -13.57 -3.12
C PRO A 112 2.84 -14.13 -1.74
N MET A 113 2.10 -13.66 -0.75
CA MET A 113 2.29 -14.14 0.61
C MET A 113 1.95 -15.61 0.70
N GLU A 114 2.75 -16.29 1.45
CA GLU A 114 2.52 -17.71 1.73
C GLU A 114 1.50 -17.88 2.82
#